data_2c5c1d49862f0085514ee77ae82394ec
#
_entry.id   2c5c1d49862f0085514ee77ae82394ec
#
_cell.length_a   1.000
_cell.length_b   1.000
_cell.length_c   1.000
_cell.angle_alpha   90.00
_cell.angle_beta   90.00
_cell.angle_gamma   90.00
#
_symmetry.space_group_name_H-M   'P 1'
#
loop_
_entity.id
_entity.type
_entity.pdbx_description
1 polymer ?
#
loop_
_entity_poly.entity_id
_entity_poly.type
_entity_poly.pdbx_seq_one_letter_code
_entity_poly.pdbx_strand_id
1 'polypeptide(L)'
;MFRRLGQDFQLRKVKKILKRINSLKGKMSSLSDQELVAKTVEFRQRLSKGESLDDLLVEAFAVVREADKRILGMFPYDVQVMGAIVMHYGNVAEMNTGEGKTLTATMPVYLNALSGQGVMVVTPNEYLSKRDAEEMGQVYRFLGLTIGVPFTGDPKKEMKAEEKKLIYASDIIYTTNGNLGFDYLNDNLASNEEG
;
A
#
# COMPACT_ATOMS: atom_id res chain seq x y z
N MET A 1 23.40 -25.13 -7.39
CA MET A 1 23.76 -24.28 -8.55
C MET A 1 22.55 -23.57 -9.14
N PHE A 2 21.44 -24.23 -9.36
CA PHE A 2 20.21 -23.61 -9.91
C PHE A 2 19.54 -22.53 -9.03
N ARG A 3 19.63 -22.63 -7.69
CA ARG A 3 19.07 -21.63 -6.78
C ARG A 3 19.78 -20.25 -6.89
N ARG A 4 21.08 -20.24 -7.11
CA ARG A 4 21.87 -18.99 -7.29
C ARG A 4 21.54 -18.28 -8.61
N LEU A 5 21.37 -19.01 -9.70
CA LEU A 5 21.02 -18.43 -11.01
C LEU A 5 19.65 -17.71 -10.99
N GLY A 6 18.67 -18.28 -10.31
CA GLY A 6 17.35 -17.64 -10.15
C GLY A 6 17.40 -16.37 -9.30
N GLN A 7 18.17 -16.38 -8.21
CA GLN A 7 18.37 -15.22 -7.35
C GLN A 7 19.12 -14.10 -8.07
N ASP A 8 20.15 -14.41 -8.81
CA ASP A 8 20.91 -13.42 -9.59
C ASP A 8 20.07 -12.77 -10.68
N PHE A 9 19.22 -13.55 -11.35
CA PHE A 9 18.32 -13.04 -12.36
C PHE A 9 17.26 -12.09 -11.76
N GLN A 10 16.66 -12.47 -10.64
CA GLN A 10 15.70 -11.62 -9.94
C GLN A 10 16.36 -10.33 -9.44
N LEU A 11 17.55 -10.42 -8.88
CA LEU A 11 18.29 -9.25 -8.40
C LEU A 11 18.63 -8.28 -9.55
N ARG A 12 19.00 -8.79 -10.72
CA ARG A 12 19.24 -7.95 -11.91
C ARG A 12 17.97 -7.24 -12.36
N LYS A 13 16.84 -7.94 -12.37
CA LYS A 13 15.53 -7.35 -12.70
C LYS A 13 15.18 -6.25 -11.72
N VAL A 14 15.29 -6.48 -10.43
CA VAL A 14 15.00 -5.50 -9.37
C VAL A 14 15.89 -4.26 -9.51
N LYS A 15 17.20 -4.44 -9.73
CA LYS A 15 18.14 -3.33 -9.94
C LYS A 15 17.82 -2.51 -11.20
N LYS A 16 17.36 -3.16 -12.27
CA LYS A 16 16.93 -2.47 -13.49
C LYS A 16 15.70 -1.60 -13.24
N ILE A 17 14.72 -2.14 -12.52
CA ILE A 17 13.51 -1.38 -12.13
C ILE A 17 13.88 -0.22 -11.22
N LEU A 18 14.72 -0.44 -10.21
CA LEU A 18 15.22 0.62 -9.32
C LEU A 18 15.88 1.76 -10.10
N LYS A 19 16.72 1.44 -11.07
CA LYS A 19 17.37 2.46 -11.91
C LYS A 19 16.35 3.32 -12.66
N ARG A 20 15.27 2.72 -13.15
CA ARG A 20 14.18 3.45 -13.82
C ARG A 20 13.42 4.34 -12.85
N ILE A 21 13.14 3.85 -11.63
CA ILE A 21 12.50 4.67 -10.59
C ILE A 21 13.39 5.85 -10.21
N ASN A 22 14.68 5.62 -10.00
CA ASN A 22 15.63 6.68 -9.68
C ASN A 22 15.74 7.73 -10.79
N SER A 23 15.60 7.33 -12.05
CA SER A 23 15.62 8.28 -13.18
C SER A 23 14.45 9.27 -13.17
N LEU A 24 13.36 8.96 -12.48
CA LEU A 24 12.18 9.81 -12.36
C LEU A 24 12.23 10.76 -11.14
N LYS A 25 13.22 10.63 -10.27
CA LYS A 25 13.35 11.45 -9.05
C LYS A 25 13.27 12.94 -9.33
N GLY A 26 14.03 13.44 -10.29
CA GLY A 26 14.04 14.86 -10.66
C GLY A 26 12.71 15.32 -11.24
N LYS A 27 12.10 14.51 -12.10
CA LYS A 27 10.78 14.80 -12.67
C LYS A 27 9.71 14.92 -11.59
N MET A 28 9.65 13.97 -10.67
CA MET A 28 8.64 13.99 -9.60
C MET A 28 8.85 15.16 -8.63
N SER A 29 10.10 15.49 -8.30
CA SER A 29 10.40 16.63 -7.42
C SER A 29 10.05 17.98 -8.04
N SER A 30 10.00 18.09 -9.36
CA SER A 30 9.62 19.31 -10.08
C SER A 30 8.11 19.53 -10.19
N LEU A 31 7.30 18.52 -9.90
CA LEU A 31 5.84 18.63 -9.93
C LEU A 31 5.32 19.43 -8.75
N SER A 32 4.27 20.24 -8.97
CA SER A 32 3.50 20.82 -7.88
C SER A 32 2.74 19.73 -7.12
N ASP A 33 2.23 20.05 -5.92
CA ASP A 33 1.40 19.12 -5.16
C ASP A 33 0.16 18.68 -5.96
N GLN A 34 -0.48 19.60 -6.65
CA GLN A 34 -1.64 19.31 -7.50
C GLN A 34 -1.29 18.36 -8.65
N GLU A 35 -0.16 18.58 -9.31
CA GLU A 35 0.32 17.72 -10.39
C GLU A 35 0.69 16.33 -9.88
N LEU A 36 1.29 16.23 -8.70
CA LEU A 36 1.62 14.95 -8.10
C LEU A 36 0.36 14.16 -7.72
N VAL A 37 -0.63 14.80 -7.11
CA VAL A 37 -1.93 14.20 -6.77
C VAL A 37 -2.69 13.77 -8.02
N ALA A 38 -2.64 14.55 -9.10
CA ALA A 38 -3.28 14.23 -10.37
C ALA A 38 -2.76 12.92 -11.00
N LYS A 39 -1.56 12.47 -10.63
CA LYS A 39 -1.01 11.17 -11.08
C LYS A 39 -1.88 9.98 -10.68
N THR A 40 -2.55 10.03 -9.54
CA THR A 40 -3.47 8.96 -9.11
C THR A 40 -4.62 8.80 -10.10
N VAL A 41 -5.22 9.88 -10.54
CA VAL A 41 -6.30 9.85 -11.54
C VAL A 41 -5.77 9.35 -12.89
N GLU A 42 -4.59 9.83 -13.31
CA GLU A 42 -3.93 9.38 -14.55
C GLU A 42 -3.70 7.86 -14.53
N PHE A 43 -3.16 7.32 -13.43
CA PHE A 43 -2.91 5.88 -13.30
C PHE A 43 -4.20 5.06 -13.36
N ARG A 44 -5.25 5.50 -12.69
CA ARG A 44 -6.57 4.83 -12.74
C ARG A 44 -7.16 4.84 -14.15
N GLN A 45 -7.01 5.92 -14.89
CA GLN A 45 -7.43 6.00 -16.28
C GLN A 45 -6.62 5.03 -17.17
N ARG A 46 -5.32 4.91 -16.93
CA ARG A 46 -4.45 3.98 -17.69
C ARG A 46 -4.84 2.52 -17.40
N LEU A 47 -5.14 2.17 -16.15
CA LEU A 47 -5.67 0.85 -15.80
C LEU A 47 -7.00 0.56 -16.49
N SER A 48 -7.91 1.52 -16.53
CA SER A 48 -9.20 1.36 -17.22
C SER A 48 -9.07 1.17 -18.73
N LYS A 49 -7.97 1.59 -19.31
CA LYS A 49 -7.62 1.43 -20.73
C LYS A 49 -6.82 0.15 -21.01
N GLY A 50 -6.58 -0.69 -20.01
CA GLY A 50 -5.97 -2.01 -20.16
C GLY A 50 -4.49 -2.11 -19.77
N GLU A 51 -3.86 -1.03 -19.28
CA GLU A 51 -2.52 -1.16 -18.68
C GLU A 51 -2.59 -2.00 -17.39
N SER A 52 -1.51 -2.71 -17.08
CA SER A 52 -1.39 -3.50 -15.86
C SER A 52 -0.77 -2.69 -14.71
N LEU A 53 -0.89 -3.22 -13.49
CA LEU A 53 -0.17 -2.65 -12.34
C LEU A 53 1.35 -2.69 -12.54
N ASP A 54 1.87 -3.72 -13.18
CA ASP A 54 3.30 -3.82 -13.50
C ASP A 54 3.76 -2.72 -14.46
N ASP A 55 2.92 -2.31 -15.40
CA ASP A 55 3.21 -1.21 -16.31
C ASP A 55 3.31 0.14 -15.56
N LEU A 56 2.54 0.30 -14.49
CA LEU A 56 2.50 1.52 -13.69
C LEU A 56 3.54 1.56 -12.58
N LEU A 57 4.14 0.43 -12.23
CA LEU A 57 4.98 0.27 -11.02
C LEU A 57 6.06 1.35 -10.91
N VAL A 58 6.83 1.58 -11.96
CA VAL A 58 7.96 2.51 -11.95
C VAL A 58 7.51 3.93 -11.63
N GLU A 59 6.48 4.43 -12.33
CA GLU A 59 5.95 5.77 -12.12
C GLU A 59 5.23 5.87 -10.77
N ALA A 60 4.43 4.89 -10.40
CA ALA A 60 3.70 4.87 -9.13
C ALA A 60 4.65 4.89 -7.93
N PHE A 61 5.71 4.09 -7.94
CA PHE A 61 6.70 4.08 -6.88
C PHE A 61 7.46 5.40 -6.79
N ALA A 62 7.78 6.02 -7.93
CA ALA A 62 8.39 7.34 -7.96
C ALA A 62 7.47 8.41 -7.36
N VAL A 63 6.17 8.36 -7.64
CA VAL A 63 5.16 9.27 -7.07
C VAL A 63 5.06 9.10 -5.55
N VAL A 64 4.95 7.87 -5.05
CA VAL A 64 4.87 7.61 -3.60
C VAL A 64 6.14 8.06 -2.89
N ARG A 65 7.28 7.80 -3.47
CA ARG A 65 8.58 8.18 -2.91
C ARG A 65 8.71 9.70 -2.71
N GLU A 66 8.23 10.47 -3.67
CA GLU A 66 8.16 11.94 -3.56
C GLU A 66 7.10 12.39 -2.55
N ALA A 67 5.95 11.74 -2.52
CA ALA A 67 4.90 12.02 -1.55
C ALA A 67 5.36 11.71 -0.11
N ASP A 68 6.05 10.60 0.13
CA ASP A 68 6.67 10.27 1.41
C ASP A 68 7.60 11.38 1.88
N LYS A 69 8.44 11.89 0.98
CA LYS A 69 9.33 13.00 1.27
C LYS A 69 8.58 14.27 1.66
N ARG A 70 7.57 14.64 0.91
CA ARG A 70 6.80 15.89 1.15
C ARG A 70 5.99 15.85 2.44
N ILE A 71 5.33 14.71 2.68
CA ILE A 71 4.36 14.57 3.78
C ILE A 71 5.03 14.09 5.07
N LEU A 72 5.95 13.14 4.98
CA LEU A 72 6.61 12.54 6.14
C LEU A 72 8.03 13.08 6.39
N GLY A 73 8.59 13.81 5.45
CA GLY A 73 9.99 14.23 5.49
C GLY A 73 10.99 13.08 5.30
N MET A 74 10.52 11.92 4.85
CA MET A 74 11.32 10.71 4.66
C MET A 74 11.31 10.30 3.19
N PHE A 75 12.49 10.29 2.57
CA PHE A 75 12.65 9.79 1.21
C PHE A 75 13.16 8.36 1.24
N PRO A 76 12.37 7.35 0.78
CA PRO A 76 12.78 5.95 0.82
C PRO A 76 14.14 5.73 0.16
N TYR A 77 15.03 5.02 0.87
CA TYR A 77 16.35 4.64 0.35
C TYR A 77 16.23 3.59 -0.75
N ASP A 78 17.27 3.46 -1.57
CA ASP A 78 17.31 2.47 -2.65
C ASP A 78 17.03 1.04 -2.17
N VAL A 79 17.57 0.65 -1.01
CA VAL A 79 17.31 -0.67 -0.42
C VAL A 79 15.84 -0.87 -0.05
N GLN A 80 15.16 0.18 0.39
CA GLN A 80 13.73 0.15 0.70
C GLN A 80 12.88 0.04 -0.58
N VAL A 81 13.25 0.76 -1.62
CA VAL A 81 12.60 0.65 -2.95
C VAL A 81 12.79 -0.76 -3.53
N MET A 82 13.98 -1.35 -3.41
CA MET A 82 14.21 -2.74 -3.81
C MET A 82 13.32 -3.71 -3.03
N GLY A 83 13.20 -3.52 -1.72
CA GLY A 83 12.29 -4.30 -0.87
C GLY A 83 10.83 -4.17 -1.31
N ALA A 84 10.39 -2.96 -1.65
CA ALA A 84 9.06 -2.71 -2.17
C ALA A 84 8.78 -3.43 -3.50
N ILE A 85 9.74 -3.43 -4.41
CA ILE A 85 9.64 -4.16 -5.69
C ILE A 85 9.48 -5.67 -5.43
N VAL A 86 10.29 -6.21 -4.53
CA VAL A 86 10.23 -7.63 -4.14
C VAL A 86 8.86 -7.98 -3.53
N MET A 87 8.35 -7.13 -2.65
CA MET A 87 7.01 -7.31 -2.04
C MET A 87 5.90 -7.30 -3.09
N HIS A 88 5.96 -6.41 -4.06
CA HIS A 88 4.96 -6.33 -5.14
C HIS A 88 4.86 -7.65 -5.94
N TYR A 89 5.98 -8.29 -6.19
CA TYR A 89 6.01 -9.58 -6.91
C TYR A 89 5.69 -10.80 -6.03
N GLY A 90 5.16 -10.60 -4.81
CA GLY A 90 4.71 -11.67 -3.91
C GLY A 90 5.84 -12.43 -3.22
N ASN A 91 7.06 -11.90 -3.25
CA ASN A 91 8.18 -12.48 -2.53
C ASN A 91 8.31 -11.88 -1.12
N VAL A 92 8.77 -12.68 -0.18
CA VAL A 92 9.08 -12.20 1.17
C VAL A 92 10.36 -11.37 1.12
N ALA A 93 10.26 -10.10 1.50
CA ALA A 93 11.42 -9.25 1.69
C ALA A 93 11.81 -9.28 3.17
N GLU A 94 12.96 -9.87 3.48
CA GLU A 94 13.58 -9.71 4.79
C GLU A 94 14.20 -8.32 4.89
N MET A 95 13.68 -7.53 5.82
CA MET A 95 14.25 -6.22 6.19
C MET A 95 14.49 -6.18 7.68
N ASN A 96 15.55 -5.52 8.11
CA ASN A 96 15.79 -5.29 9.52
C ASN A 96 14.60 -4.56 10.16
N THR A 97 14.28 -4.97 11.39
CA THR A 97 13.13 -4.46 12.14
C THR A 97 13.17 -2.95 12.30
N GLY A 98 12.01 -2.30 12.24
CA GLY A 98 11.83 -0.89 12.51
C GLY A 98 10.98 -0.17 11.48
N GLU A 99 10.97 1.15 11.51
CA GLU A 99 10.15 2.05 10.70
C GLU A 99 10.37 1.90 9.18
N GLY A 100 11.51 1.35 8.78
CA GLY A 100 11.84 1.12 7.37
C GLY A 100 10.87 0.23 6.61
N LYS A 101 10.30 -0.80 7.25
CA LYS A 101 9.32 -1.71 6.63
C LYS A 101 7.99 -1.02 6.34
N THR A 102 7.52 -0.20 7.27
CA THR A 102 6.26 0.53 7.15
C THR A 102 6.34 1.53 6.00
N LEU A 103 7.43 2.26 5.90
CA LEU A 103 7.69 3.20 4.80
C LEU A 103 7.84 2.47 3.46
N THR A 104 8.56 1.35 3.43
CA THR A 104 8.73 0.52 2.23
C THR A 104 7.38 0.02 1.70
N ALA A 105 6.47 -0.38 2.58
CA ALA A 105 5.16 -0.89 2.21
C ALA A 105 4.26 0.18 1.57
N THR A 106 4.52 1.47 1.75
CA THR A 106 3.70 2.54 1.13
C THR A 106 3.66 2.44 -0.38
N MET A 107 4.74 2.01 -1.02
CA MET A 107 4.85 1.89 -2.46
C MET A 107 3.96 0.78 -3.05
N PRO A 108 4.08 -0.50 -2.65
CA PRO A 108 3.22 -1.55 -3.18
C PRO A 108 1.76 -1.40 -2.72
N VAL A 109 1.50 -0.88 -1.53
CA VAL A 109 0.13 -0.61 -1.05
C VAL A 109 -0.56 0.42 -1.94
N TYR A 110 0.09 1.55 -2.23
CA TYR A 110 -0.44 2.55 -3.15
C TYR A 110 -0.74 1.96 -4.54
N LEU A 111 0.25 1.28 -5.13
CA LEU A 111 0.09 0.69 -6.47
C LEU A 111 -1.09 -0.27 -6.54
N ASN A 112 -1.22 -1.18 -5.59
CA ASN A 112 -2.31 -2.15 -5.59
C ASN A 112 -3.67 -1.50 -5.28
N ALA A 113 -3.70 -0.44 -4.48
CA ALA A 113 -4.93 0.30 -4.20
C ALA A 113 -5.51 1.03 -5.42
N LEU A 114 -4.69 1.31 -6.43
CA LEU A 114 -5.16 1.92 -7.69
C LEU A 114 -6.17 1.06 -8.44
N SER A 115 -6.17 -0.27 -8.23
CA SER A 115 -7.09 -1.20 -8.88
C SER A 115 -8.56 -1.01 -8.44
N GLY A 116 -8.81 -0.34 -7.32
CA GLY A 116 -10.15 -0.16 -6.75
C GLY A 116 -10.72 -1.40 -6.03
N GLN A 117 -9.96 -2.49 -5.92
CA GLN A 117 -10.38 -3.72 -5.23
C GLN A 117 -10.17 -3.68 -3.71
N GLY A 118 -9.52 -2.64 -3.22
CA GLY A 118 -9.11 -2.52 -1.83
C GLY A 118 -7.83 -3.29 -1.50
N VAL A 119 -7.03 -2.73 -0.61
CA VAL A 119 -5.80 -3.35 -0.10
C VAL A 119 -5.90 -3.46 1.41
N MET A 120 -5.66 -4.66 1.93
CA MET A 120 -5.60 -4.88 3.37
C MET A 120 -4.15 -4.91 3.84
N VAL A 121 -3.84 -4.07 4.82
CA VAL A 121 -2.57 -4.06 5.52
C VAL A 121 -2.79 -4.68 6.90
N VAL A 122 -2.23 -5.86 7.10
CA VAL A 122 -2.42 -6.64 8.33
C VAL A 122 -1.25 -6.37 9.27
N THR A 123 -1.55 -5.95 10.48
CA THR A 123 -0.58 -5.70 11.55
C THR A 123 -0.78 -6.65 12.72
N PRO A 124 0.22 -6.82 13.60
CA PRO A 124 0.12 -7.72 14.74
C PRO A 124 -0.98 -7.38 15.76
N ASN A 125 -1.31 -6.10 15.91
CA ASN A 125 -2.31 -5.64 16.88
C ASN A 125 -2.97 -4.33 16.45
N GLU A 126 -4.07 -3.98 17.11
CA GLU A 126 -4.86 -2.79 16.82
C GLU A 126 -4.11 -1.48 17.03
N TYR A 127 -3.25 -1.42 18.02
CA TYR A 127 -2.41 -0.24 18.28
C TYR A 127 -1.51 0.07 17.08
N LEU A 128 -0.83 -0.94 16.57
CA LEU A 128 0.03 -0.79 15.37
C LEU A 128 -0.78 -0.45 14.13
N SER A 129 -1.95 -1.06 13.94
CA SER A 129 -2.86 -0.72 12.84
C SER A 129 -3.24 0.76 12.85
N LYS A 130 -3.65 1.28 14.00
CA LYS A 130 -4.02 2.69 14.15
C LYS A 130 -2.84 3.62 13.92
N ARG A 131 -1.71 3.34 14.54
CA ARG A 131 -0.51 4.14 14.39
C ARG A 131 -0.07 4.22 12.93
N ASP A 132 0.02 3.08 12.25
CA ASP A 132 0.44 3.02 10.87
C ASP A 132 -0.58 3.66 9.93
N ALA A 133 -1.88 3.50 10.20
CA ALA A 133 -2.94 4.17 9.46
C ALA A 133 -2.91 5.70 9.63
N GLU A 134 -2.58 6.19 10.81
CA GLU A 134 -2.43 7.62 11.07
C GLU A 134 -1.19 8.19 10.36
N GLU A 135 -0.04 7.55 10.51
CA GLU A 135 1.22 8.04 9.94
C GLU A 135 1.26 7.89 8.41
N MET A 136 1.09 6.68 7.90
CA MET A 136 1.15 6.40 6.46
C MET A 136 -0.10 6.88 5.74
N GLY A 137 -1.22 6.92 6.43
CA GLY A 137 -2.48 7.45 5.93
C GLY A 137 -2.39 8.88 5.43
N GLN A 138 -1.54 9.69 6.01
CA GLN A 138 -1.31 11.06 5.53
C GLN A 138 -0.82 11.07 4.07
N VAL A 139 0.07 10.16 3.70
CA VAL A 139 0.59 10.03 2.33
C VAL A 139 -0.49 9.58 1.38
N TYR A 140 -1.24 8.55 1.73
CA TYR A 140 -2.30 8.02 0.88
C TYR A 140 -3.44 9.03 0.67
N ARG A 141 -3.85 9.72 1.73
CA ARG A 141 -4.88 10.79 1.63
C ARG A 141 -4.40 11.94 0.76
N PHE A 142 -3.14 12.35 0.92
CA PHE A 142 -2.53 13.35 0.05
C PHE A 142 -2.60 12.95 -1.42
N LEU A 143 -2.39 11.67 -1.73
CA LEU A 143 -2.48 11.12 -3.09
C LEU A 143 -3.91 10.81 -3.54
N GLY A 144 -4.92 11.12 -2.73
CA GLY A 144 -6.33 10.99 -3.09
C GLY A 144 -6.95 9.61 -2.82
N LEU A 145 -6.33 8.78 -1.96
CA LEU A 145 -6.86 7.49 -1.53
C LEU A 145 -7.57 7.59 -0.19
N THR A 146 -8.53 6.68 0.03
CA THR A 146 -9.26 6.54 1.29
C THR A 146 -8.67 5.44 2.15
N ILE A 147 -8.74 5.62 3.48
CA ILE A 147 -8.18 4.71 4.47
C ILE A 147 -9.20 4.40 5.52
N GLY A 148 -9.30 3.14 5.89
CA GLY A 148 -10.19 2.66 6.93
C GLY A 148 -9.49 1.80 7.96
N VAL A 149 -10.00 1.85 9.21
CA VAL A 149 -9.60 1.01 10.33
C VAL A 149 -10.87 0.44 10.96
N PRO A 150 -11.12 -0.89 10.89
CA PRO A 150 -12.42 -1.48 11.22
C PRO A 150 -12.62 -1.74 12.74
N PHE A 151 -12.04 -0.92 13.61
CA PHE A 151 -12.23 -0.99 15.05
C PHE A 151 -12.11 0.38 15.71
N THR A 152 -12.85 0.57 16.81
CA THR A 152 -12.95 1.87 17.49
C THR A 152 -11.75 2.15 18.42
N GLY A 153 -11.05 1.10 18.88
CA GLY A 153 -10.03 1.17 19.93
C GLY A 153 -10.57 1.29 21.34
N ASP A 154 -11.88 1.31 21.50
CA ASP A 154 -12.55 1.17 22.78
C ASP A 154 -13.25 -0.20 22.83
N PRO A 155 -12.80 -1.13 23.70
CA PRO A 155 -13.38 -2.48 23.82
C PRO A 155 -14.87 -2.49 24.18
N LYS A 156 -15.40 -1.38 24.67
CA LYS A 156 -16.81 -1.23 25.05
C LYS A 156 -17.70 -0.68 23.95
N LYS A 157 -17.10 -0.24 22.85
CA LYS A 157 -17.81 0.38 21.75
C LYS A 157 -17.69 -0.48 20.51
N GLU A 158 -18.76 -1.21 20.21
CA GLU A 158 -18.86 -1.95 18.96
C GLU A 158 -19.18 -0.98 17.80
N MET A 159 -18.56 -1.21 16.67
CA MET A 159 -18.82 -0.48 15.45
C MET A 159 -20.09 -1.03 14.79
N LYS A 160 -20.98 -0.16 14.35
CA LYS A 160 -22.19 -0.58 13.65
C LYS A 160 -21.85 -1.23 12.30
N ALA A 161 -22.70 -2.17 11.87
CA ALA A 161 -22.49 -2.88 10.59
C ALA A 161 -22.38 -1.92 9.40
N GLU A 162 -23.18 -0.86 9.36
CA GLU A 162 -23.13 0.16 8.31
C GLU A 162 -21.80 0.93 8.31
N GLU A 163 -21.27 1.26 9.49
CA GLU A 163 -19.96 1.91 9.63
C GLU A 163 -18.84 0.99 9.15
N LYS A 164 -18.87 -0.30 9.52
CA LYS A 164 -17.92 -1.30 9.04
C LYS A 164 -17.96 -1.42 7.52
N LYS A 165 -19.16 -1.49 6.93
CA LYS A 165 -19.31 -1.59 5.48
C LYS A 165 -18.68 -0.40 4.75
N LEU A 166 -18.81 0.81 5.27
CA LEU A 166 -18.17 2.00 4.72
C LEU A 166 -16.65 1.93 4.84
N ILE A 167 -16.13 1.43 5.96
CA ILE A 167 -14.70 1.26 6.19
C ILE A 167 -14.11 0.25 5.22
N TYR A 168 -14.77 -0.90 5.02
CA TYR A 168 -14.32 -1.93 4.08
C TYR A 168 -14.46 -1.51 2.60
N ALA A 169 -15.18 -0.44 2.31
CA ALA A 169 -15.19 0.19 0.99
C ALA A 169 -13.99 1.12 0.73
N SER A 170 -13.13 1.35 1.73
CA SER A 170 -11.94 2.18 1.59
C SER A 170 -10.92 1.55 0.64
N ASP A 171 -10.09 2.38 0.01
CA ASP A 171 -9.01 1.93 -0.87
C ASP A 171 -7.96 1.10 -0.11
N ILE A 172 -7.67 1.49 1.12
CA ILE A 172 -6.68 0.85 2.00
C ILE A 172 -7.30 0.64 3.38
N ILE A 173 -7.15 -0.57 3.91
CA ILE A 173 -7.69 -0.97 5.21
C ILE A 173 -6.55 -1.49 6.08
N TYR A 174 -6.33 -0.86 7.22
CA TYR A 174 -5.40 -1.32 8.24
C TYR A 174 -6.14 -2.14 9.29
N THR A 175 -5.79 -3.40 9.44
CA THR A 175 -6.49 -4.33 10.33
C THR A 175 -5.54 -5.35 10.97
N THR A 176 -6.08 -6.26 11.75
CA THR A 176 -5.36 -7.38 12.36
C THR A 176 -5.91 -8.71 11.86
N ASN A 177 -5.15 -9.78 11.98
CA ASN A 177 -5.62 -11.13 11.63
C ASN A 177 -6.87 -11.52 12.44
N GLY A 178 -6.93 -11.15 13.71
CA GLY A 178 -8.08 -11.43 14.59
C GLY A 178 -9.35 -10.74 14.09
N ASN A 179 -9.28 -9.46 13.76
CA ASN A 179 -10.42 -8.71 13.25
C ASN A 179 -10.90 -9.20 11.90
N LEU A 180 -9.98 -9.53 10.98
CA LEU A 180 -10.33 -10.12 9.68
C LEU A 180 -11.08 -11.44 9.83
N GLY A 181 -10.59 -12.34 10.67
CA GLY A 181 -11.21 -13.63 10.92
C GLY A 181 -12.60 -13.50 11.54
N PHE A 182 -12.77 -12.59 12.50
CA PHE A 182 -14.02 -12.33 13.16
C PHE A 182 -15.07 -11.73 12.22
N ASP A 183 -14.70 -10.72 11.45
CA ASP A 183 -15.60 -10.09 10.49
C ASP A 183 -16.00 -11.05 9.36
N TYR A 184 -15.07 -11.88 8.88
CA TYR A 184 -15.37 -12.93 7.90
C TYR A 184 -16.39 -13.96 8.42
N LEU A 185 -16.26 -14.39 9.68
CA LEU A 185 -17.20 -15.30 10.31
C LEU A 185 -18.58 -14.67 10.47
N ASN A 186 -18.65 -13.41 10.88
CA ASN A 186 -19.91 -12.70 11.02
C ASN A 186 -20.65 -12.55 9.69
N ASP A 187 -19.96 -12.20 8.62
CA ASP A 187 -20.54 -12.08 7.28
C ASP A 187 -21.09 -13.43 6.78
N ASN A 188 -20.37 -14.53 7.04
CA ASN A 188 -20.84 -15.86 6.66
C ASN A 188 -22.03 -16.35 7.51
N LEU A 189 -22.11 -15.97 8.77
CA LEU A 189 -23.25 -16.28 9.63
C LEU A 189 -24.49 -15.48 9.21
N ALA A 190 -24.34 -14.19 8.90
CA ALA A 190 -25.43 -13.34 8.45
C ALA A 190 -26.04 -13.81 7.12
N SER A 191 -25.23 -14.30 6.19
CA SER A 191 -25.71 -14.82 4.90
C SER A 191 -26.50 -16.14 5.01
N ASN A 192 -26.44 -16.83 6.16
CA ASN A 192 -27.19 -18.07 6.40
C ASN A 192 -28.52 -17.82 7.14
N GLU A 193 -28.81 -16.61 7.62
CA GLU A 193 -30.07 -16.27 8.30
C GLU A 193 -31.15 -15.67 7.36
N GLU A 194 -30.80 -15.40 6.11
CA GLU A 194 -31.75 -14.95 5.06
C GLU A 194 -32.17 -16.08 4.10
N GLY A 195 -32.10 -17.34 4.52
CA GLY A 195 -32.57 -18.52 3.80
C GLY A 195 -33.93 -18.98 4.25
#